data_3b1742683a1d9521e1d5a8da959f240c
#
_entry.id   3b1742683a1d9521e1d5a8da959f240c
#
_cell.length_a   1.000
_cell.length_b   1.000
_cell.length_c   1.000
_cell.angle_alpha   90.00
_cell.angle_beta   90.00
_cell.angle_gamma   90.00
#
_symmetry.space_group_name_H-M   'P 1'
#
loop_
_entity.id
_entity.type
_entity.pdbx_description
1 polymer ?
#
loop_
_entity_poly.entity_id
_entity_poly.type
_entity_poly.pdbx_seq_one_letter_code
_entity_poly.pdbx_strand_id
1 'polypeptide(L)'
;MGKKKLALTKKNLKQSIIEAENWILLSGIQNSSKKYFGSVNAWYDPKKKKYSFIYSEINGYFLTLMVYLYKRSKNKLYLKRAISSAKWLIKNTQKKNGGFSCLTVIDKHSSHNFKKDLIYSF
;
A
#
# COMPACT_ATOMS: atom_id res chain seq x y z
N MET A 1 19.39 -26.04 -20.36
CA MET A 1 18.25 -26.39 -19.48
C MET A 1 17.02 -25.56 -19.87
N GLY A 2 16.03 -26.19 -20.44
CA GLY A 2 14.78 -25.50 -20.77
C GLY A 2 14.06 -25.05 -19.51
N LYS A 3 13.79 -23.74 -19.38
CA LYS A 3 12.84 -23.25 -18.37
C LYS A 3 11.48 -23.88 -18.67
N LYS A 4 11.04 -24.84 -17.86
CA LYS A 4 9.66 -25.31 -17.89
C LYS A 4 8.77 -24.07 -17.74
N LYS A 5 8.10 -23.64 -18.82
CA LYS A 5 7.02 -22.66 -18.75
C LYS A 5 5.96 -23.26 -17.82
N LEU A 6 5.82 -22.69 -16.62
CA LEU A 6 4.74 -23.07 -15.72
C LEU A 6 3.43 -22.77 -16.45
N ALA A 7 2.68 -23.80 -16.82
CA ALA A 7 1.38 -23.59 -17.46
C ALA A 7 0.47 -22.85 -16.47
N LEU A 8 -0.05 -21.71 -16.89
CA LEU A 8 -0.99 -20.91 -16.11
C LEU A 8 -2.33 -21.67 -16.07
N THR A 9 -2.53 -22.49 -15.04
CA THR A 9 -3.78 -23.20 -14.82
C THR A 9 -4.71 -22.34 -13.96
N LYS A 10 -6.03 -22.58 -14.06
CA LYS A 10 -7.04 -21.94 -13.19
C LYS A 10 -6.73 -22.14 -11.71
N LYS A 11 -6.20 -23.30 -11.33
CA LYS A 11 -5.76 -23.64 -9.97
C LYS A 11 -4.58 -22.78 -9.52
N ASN A 12 -3.55 -22.63 -10.39
CA ASN A 12 -2.36 -21.83 -10.08
C ASN A 12 -2.69 -20.35 -9.95
N LEU A 13 -3.58 -19.84 -10.80
CA LEU A 13 -4.04 -18.45 -10.70
C LEU A 13 -4.78 -18.18 -9.39
N LYS A 14 -5.69 -19.08 -9.00
CA LYS A 14 -6.43 -18.97 -7.74
C LYS A 14 -5.48 -18.98 -6.52
N GLN A 15 -4.49 -19.86 -6.52
CA GLN A 15 -3.48 -19.93 -5.45
C GLN A 15 -2.65 -18.64 -5.39
N SER A 16 -2.22 -18.11 -6.52
CA SER A 16 -1.47 -16.85 -6.59
C SER A 16 -2.27 -15.66 -6.05
N ILE A 17 -3.58 -15.62 -6.31
CA ILE A 17 -4.46 -14.58 -5.76
C ILE A 17 -4.53 -14.69 -4.24
N ILE A 18 -4.70 -15.90 -3.69
CA ILE A 18 -4.73 -16.12 -2.24
C ILE A 18 -3.41 -15.68 -1.59
N GLU A 19 -2.29 -16.03 -2.18
CA GLU A 19 -0.96 -15.65 -1.70
C GLU A 19 -0.78 -14.11 -1.72
N ALA A 20 -1.21 -13.45 -2.78
CA ALA A 20 -1.17 -11.98 -2.88
C ALA A 20 -2.07 -11.30 -1.84
N GLU A 21 -3.29 -11.80 -1.62
CA GLU A 21 -4.19 -11.29 -0.58
C GLU A 21 -3.57 -11.46 0.82
N ASN A 22 -2.99 -12.61 1.11
CA ASN A 22 -2.29 -12.87 2.38
C ASN A 22 -1.09 -11.94 2.56
N TRP A 23 -0.31 -11.73 1.52
CA TRP A 23 0.83 -10.82 1.59
C TRP A 23 0.38 -9.38 1.91
N ILE A 24 -0.65 -8.88 1.24
CA ILE A 24 -1.19 -7.53 1.48
C ILE A 24 -1.63 -7.36 2.95
N LEU A 25 -2.26 -8.39 3.52
CA LEU A 25 -2.77 -8.34 4.89
C LEU A 25 -1.67 -8.51 5.96
N LEU A 26 -0.64 -9.29 5.67
CA LEU A 26 0.33 -9.77 6.67
C LEU A 26 1.73 -9.15 6.54
N SER A 27 2.08 -8.57 5.41
CA SER A 27 3.42 -8.02 5.16
C SER A 27 3.77 -6.76 5.95
N GLY A 28 2.78 -6.10 6.57
CA GLY A 28 2.98 -4.80 7.20
C GLY A 28 3.07 -3.64 6.20
N ILE A 29 2.70 -3.84 4.93
CA ILE A 29 2.67 -2.76 3.96
C ILE A 29 1.71 -1.64 4.38
N GLN A 30 0.59 -1.96 5.01
CA GLN A 30 -0.23 -0.99 5.72
C GLN A 30 0.27 -0.85 7.16
N ASN A 31 0.57 0.39 7.56
CA ASN A 31 1.11 0.67 8.87
C ASN A 31 0.08 0.44 10.00
N SER A 32 0.54 -0.24 11.05
CA SER A 32 -0.20 -0.48 12.30
C SER A 32 0.29 0.38 13.47
N SER A 33 1.41 1.09 13.33
CA SER A 33 1.94 1.98 14.36
C SER A 33 1.00 3.17 14.59
N LYS A 34 0.91 3.65 15.83
CA LYS A 34 0.03 4.78 16.20
C LYS A 34 0.22 6.00 15.32
N LYS A 35 1.46 6.37 15.02
CA LYS A 35 1.81 7.57 14.25
C LYS A 35 1.33 7.51 12.79
N TYR A 36 1.42 6.34 12.17
CA TYR A 36 1.14 6.14 10.75
C TYR A 36 -0.04 5.21 10.49
N PHE A 37 -0.88 4.98 11.49
CA PHE A 37 -1.95 3.99 11.43
C PHE A 37 -2.85 4.16 10.20
N GLY A 38 -2.98 3.10 9.42
CA GLY A 38 -3.81 3.05 8.22
C GLY A 38 -3.09 3.48 6.93
N SER A 39 -1.97 4.18 7.03
CA SER A 39 -1.17 4.55 5.86
C SER A 39 -0.52 3.35 5.19
N VAL A 40 -0.20 3.49 3.90
CA VAL A 40 0.42 2.42 3.10
C VAL A 40 1.81 2.85 2.65
N ASN A 41 2.78 1.99 2.91
CA ASN A 41 4.18 2.22 2.58
C ASN A 41 4.43 2.04 1.07
N ALA A 42 5.36 2.83 0.54
CA ALA A 42 5.69 2.82 -0.88
C ALA A 42 7.06 2.24 -1.20
N TRP A 43 8.03 2.44 -0.35
CA TRP A 43 9.41 2.06 -0.62
C TRP A 43 10.02 1.26 0.52
N TYR A 44 10.44 0.02 0.22
CA TYR A 44 11.17 -0.82 1.15
C TYR A 44 12.67 -0.73 0.89
N ASP A 45 13.44 -0.34 1.90
CA ASP A 45 14.91 -0.31 1.86
C ASP A 45 15.46 -1.68 2.32
N PRO A 46 15.99 -2.52 1.41
CA PRO A 46 16.45 -3.86 1.75
C PRO A 46 17.72 -3.84 2.62
N LYS A 47 18.51 -2.79 2.56
CA LYS A 47 19.72 -2.64 3.40
C LYS A 47 19.36 -2.36 4.85
N LYS A 48 18.38 -1.49 5.06
CA LYS A 48 17.87 -1.11 6.39
C LYS A 48 16.74 -1.99 6.88
N LYS A 49 16.20 -2.87 6.03
CA LYS A 49 15.06 -3.76 6.31
C LYS A 49 13.83 -3.02 6.85
N LYS A 50 13.55 -1.85 6.29
CA LYS A 50 12.40 -1.02 6.68
C LYS A 50 11.86 -0.19 5.53
N TYR A 51 10.62 0.27 5.70
CA TYR A 51 10.00 1.19 4.76
C TYR A 51 10.49 2.62 4.97
N SER A 52 10.61 3.37 3.88
CA SER A 52 11.20 4.72 3.85
C SER A 52 10.18 5.83 3.82
N PHE A 53 9.06 5.64 3.12
CA PHE A 53 8.04 6.66 2.98
C PHE A 53 6.66 6.09 2.63
N ILE A 54 5.64 6.92 2.85
CA ILE A 54 4.24 6.68 2.51
C ILE A 54 3.93 7.53 1.28
N TYR A 55 3.21 6.97 0.32
CA TYR A 55 2.82 7.64 -0.91
C TYR A 55 1.30 7.69 -1.04
N SER A 56 0.73 8.89 -1.18
CA SER A 56 -0.72 9.08 -1.14
C SER A 56 -1.45 8.38 -2.28
N GLU A 57 -0.88 8.36 -3.47
CA GLU A 57 -1.44 7.65 -4.63
C GLU A 57 -1.56 6.15 -4.36
N ILE A 58 -0.52 5.53 -3.79
CA ILE A 58 -0.54 4.10 -3.41
C ILE A 58 -1.58 3.82 -2.33
N ASN A 59 -1.78 4.74 -1.39
CA ASN A 59 -2.88 4.64 -0.43
C ASN A 59 -4.25 4.61 -1.12
N GLY A 60 -4.43 5.43 -2.16
CA GLY A 60 -5.65 5.44 -2.97
C GLY A 60 -5.90 4.12 -3.68
N TYR A 61 -4.89 3.54 -4.31
CA TYR A 61 -4.97 2.22 -4.95
C TYR A 61 -5.24 1.12 -3.95
N PHE A 62 -4.57 1.13 -2.80
CA PHE A 62 -4.81 0.18 -1.72
C PHE A 62 -6.27 0.24 -1.22
N LEU A 63 -6.78 1.44 -1.00
CA LEU A 63 -8.17 1.66 -0.57
C LEU A 63 -9.15 1.05 -1.59
N THR A 64 -8.95 1.33 -2.87
CA THR A 64 -9.78 0.78 -3.96
C THR A 64 -9.74 -0.75 -3.97
N LEU A 65 -8.56 -1.34 -3.82
CA LEU A 65 -8.39 -2.79 -3.75
C LEU A 65 -9.12 -3.37 -2.53
N MET A 66 -8.99 -2.77 -1.35
CA MET A 66 -9.66 -3.24 -0.13
C MET A 66 -11.18 -3.19 -0.26
N VAL A 67 -11.73 -2.14 -0.86
CA VAL A 67 -13.18 -2.04 -1.14
C VAL A 67 -13.62 -3.13 -2.10
N TYR A 68 -12.86 -3.39 -3.16
CA TYR A 68 -13.14 -4.48 -4.11
C TYR A 68 -13.15 -5.84 -3.42
N LEU A 69 -12.12 -6.15 -2.62
CA LEU A 69 -12.02 -7.42 -1.89
C LEU A 69 -13.16 -7.58 -0.87
N TYR A 70 -13.56 -6.51 -0.21
CA TYR A 70 -14.72 -6.52 0.67
C TYR A 70 -16.02 -6.81 -0.09
N LYS A 71 -16.26 -6.16 -1.20
CA LYS A 71 -17.46 -6.40 -2.03
C LYS A 71 -17.55 -7.85 -2.49
N ARG A 72 -16.41 -8.45 -2.84
CA ARG A 72 -16.32 -9.83 -3.31
C ARG A 72 -16.50 -10.86 -2.21
N SER A 73 -15.84 -10.68 -1.06
CA SER A 73 -15.76 -11.69 0.01
C SER A 73 -16.71 -11.44 1.19
N LYS A 74 -17.21 -10.20 1.34
CA LYS A 74 -17.94 -9.71 2.53
C LYS A 74 -17.12 -9.78 3.83
N ASN A 75 -15.82 -10.03 3.76
CA ASN A 75 -14.94 -10.04 4.92
C ASN A 75 -14.72 -8.61 5.42
N LYS A 76 -15.22 -8.33 6.61
CA LYS A 76 -15.15 -7.00 7.26
C LYS A 76 -13.71 -6.52 7.53
N LEU A 77 -12.71 -7.41 7.52
CA LEU A 77 -11.31 -7.02 7.67
C LEU A 77 -10.88 -6.08 6.54
N TYR A 78 -11.25 -6.38 5.29
CA TYR A 78 -10.97 -5.51 4.15
C TYR A 78 -11.62 -4.13 4.30
N LEU A 79 -12.85 -4.09 4.76
CA LEU A 79 -13.54 -2.81 5.01
C LEU A 79 -12.83 -1.99 6.10
N LYS A 80 -12.41 -2.61 7.20
CA LYS A 80 -11.64 -1.94 8.26
C LYS A 80 -10.32 -1.37 7.73
N ARG A 81 -9.62 -2.12 6.89
CA ARG A 81 -8.37 -1.69 6.26
C ARG A 81 -8.59 -0.50 5.31
N ALA A 82 -9.66 -0.52 4.51
CA ALA A 82 -10.04 0.60 3.65
C ALA A 82 -10.36 1.86 4.45
N ILE A 83 -11.17 1.75 5.49
CA ILE A 83 -11.55 2.88 6.35
C ILE A 83 -10.31 3.49 7.02
N SER A 84 -9.39 2.66 7.51
CA SER A 84 -8.14 3.15 8.13
C SER A 84 -7.29 3.94 7.14
N SER A 85 -7.16 3.47 5.90
CA SER A 85 -6.43 4.17 4.85
C SER A 85 -7.09 5.49 4.45
N ALA A 86 -8.41 5.51 4.30
CA ALA A 86 -9.16 6.72 4.00
C ALA A 86 -9.01 7.78 5.10
N LYS A 87 -9.13 7.37 6.36
CA LYS A 87 -8.94 8.28 7.52
C LYS A 87 -7.53 8.85 7.56
N TRP A 88 -6.51 8.05 7.28
CA TRP A 88 -5.14 8.53 7.17
C TRP A 88 -5.00 9.61 6.11
N LEU A 89 -5.47 9.35 4.88
CA LEU A 89 -5.38 10.29 3.76
C LEU A 89 -6.04 11.62 4.11
N ILE A 90 -7.26 11.60 4.60
CA ILE A 90 -8.03 12.81 4.94
C ILE A 90 -7.35 13.59 6.06
N LYS A 91 -6.93 12.91 7.12
CA LYS A 91 -6.38 13.58 8.32
C LYS A 91 -4.97 14.13 8.11
N ASN A 92 -4.11 13.41 7.36
CA ASN A 92 -2.68 13.69 7.35
C ASN A 92 -2.17 14.25 6.02
N THR A 93 -2.89 14.06 4.91
CA THR A 93 -2.40 14.43 3.58
C THR A 93 -3.31 15.40 2.83
N GLN A 94 -4.58 15.50 3.19
CA GLN A 94 -5.50 16.41 2.51
C GLN A 94 -5.19 17.87 2.86
N LYS A 95 -5.10 18.70 1.82
CA LYS A 95 -4.89 20.15 1.90
C LYS A 95 -6.24 20.88 1.97
N LYS A 96 -6.20 22.15 2.39
CA LYS A 96 -7.41 23.02 2.48
C LYS A 96 -8.15 23.16 1.14
N ASN A 97 -7.43 23.10 0.01
CA ASN A 97 -8.02 23.15 -1.33
C ASN A 97 -8.60 21.82 -1.83
N GLY A 98 -8.61 20.78 -0.99
CA GLY A 98 -9.10 19.44 -1.34
C GLY A 98 -8.05 18.50 -1.96
N GLY A 99 -6.90 19.01 -2.41
CA GLY A 99 -5.80 18.18 -2.91
C GLY A 99 -5.10 17.38 -1.81
N PHE A 100 -4.23 16.47 -2.20
CA PHE A 100 -3.47 15.62 -1.28
C PHE A 100 -1.97 15.85 -1.47
N SER A 101 -1.22 15.88 -0.37
CA SER A 101 0.24 15.86 -0.44
C SER A 101 0.72 14.50 -0.94
N CYS A 102 1.75 14.53 -1.79
CA CYS A 102 2.27 13.37 -2.51
C CYS A 102 2.82 12.31 -1.56
N LEU A 103 3.69 12.70 -0.64
CA LEU A 103 4.46 11.76 0.15
C LEU A 103 4.67 12.21 1.60
N THR A 104 4.80 11.23 2.49
CA THR A 104 5.20 11.42 3.90
C THR A 104 6.46 10.61 4.17
N VAL A 105 7.56 11.29 4.51
CA VAL A 105 8.86 10.63 4.77
C VAL A 105 8.85 9.97 6.15
N ILE A 106 9.19 8.69 6.20
CA ILE A 106 9.40 7.92 7.43
C ILE A 106 10.88 7.90 7.79
N ASP A 107 11.76 7.59 6.82
CA ASP A 107 13.20 7.54 6.98
C ASP A 107 13.89 8.57 6.09
N LYS A 108 14.35 9.66 6.69
CA LYS A 108 15.06 10.73 5.99
C LYS A 108 16.43 10.31 5.44
N HIS A 109 16.98 9.21 5.93
CA HIS A 109 18.29 8.68 5.51
C HIS A 109 18.16 7.52 4.54
N SER A 110 16.99 7.34 3.94
CA SER A 110 16.77 6.37 2.86
C SER A 110 17.63 6.70 1.64
N SER A 111 18.02 5.66 0.88
CA SER A 111 18.67 5.79 -0.42
C SER A 111 17.74 6.37 -1.51
N HIS A 112 16.45 6.50 -1.22
CA HIS A 112 15.47 7.06 -2.16
C HIS A 112 15.67 8.58 -2.36
N ASN A 113 15.59 9.02 -3.62
CA ASN A 113 15.67 10.45 -3.94
C ASN A 113 14.28 11.11 -3.86
N PHE A 114 13.92 11.62 -2.69
CA PHE A 114 12.64 12.28 -2.45
C PHE A 114 12.38 13.53 -3.28
N LYS A 115 13.41 14.19 -3.82
CA LYS A 115 13.25 15.39 -4.64
C LYS A 115 12.48 15.12 -5.93
N LYS A 116 12.60 13.92 -6.50
CA LYS A 116 11.85 13.52 -7.70
C LYS A 116 10.35 13.38 -7.45
N ASP A 117 9.95 13.02 -6.25
CA ASP A 117 8.54 12.73 -5.89
C ASP A 117 7.78 13.98 -5.46
N LEU A 118 8.48 15.07 -5.11
CA LEU A 118 7.86 16.33 -4.71
C LEU A 118 7.24 17.12 -5.89
N ILE A 119 7.53 16.72 -7.13
CA ILE A 119 7.06 17.40 -8.33
C ILE A 119 5.57 17.16 -8.61
N TYR A 120 4.99 16.08 -8.09
CA TYR A 120 3.61 15.68 -8.32
C TYR A 120 2.76 15.80 -7.05
N SER A 121 2.58 17.00 -6.55
CA SER A 121 1.56 17.30 -5.55
C SER A 121 0.25 17.64 -6.26
N PHE A 122 -0.65 16.71 -6.27
CA PHE A 122 -2.02 16.96 -6.68
C PHE A 122 -2.80 17.69 -5.58
#